data_bf7b63c2f4493ecefd2984ea70877a00
#
_entry.id   bf7b63c2f4493ecefd2984ea70877a00
#
_cell.length_a   1.000
_cell.length_b   1.000
_cell.length_c   1.000
_cell.angle_alpha   90.00
_cell.angle_beta   90.00
_cell.angle_gamma   90.00
#
_symmetry.space_group_name_H-M   'P 1'
#
loop_
_entity.id
_entity.type
_entity.pdbx_description
1 polymer ?
#
loop_
_entity_poly.entity_id
_entity_poly.type
_entity_poly.pdbx_seq_one_letter_code
_entity_poly.pdbx_strand_id
1 'polypeptide(L)'
;MPTEAHVGDLDGSASSQGGTWKATVTVTVHTSSHSPVAGATVTGSWSIGGTASCTSDSSGRCAVATSAISGGTRSTTFTVTGLTHATMTYKPAANHDPDGDSNGTSIVVRKP
;
A
#
# COMPACT_ATOMS: atom_id res chain seq x y z
N MET A 1 14.91 20.62 4.92
CA MET A 1 14.77 19.16 4.65
C MET A 1 13.45 18.66 5.18
N PRO A 2 12.66 17.93 4.40
CA PRO A 2 11.45 17.30 4.93
C PRO A 2 11.81 16.27 6.00
N THR A 3 11.03 16.26 7.08
CA THR A 3 11.25 15.32 8.19
C THR A 3 10.06 14.38 8.37
N GLU A 4 9.03 14.50 7.53
CA GLU A 4 7.79 13.74 7.65
C GLU A 4 7.44 13.09 6.31
N ALA A 5 6.89 11.87 6.40
CA ALA A 5 6.46 11.13 5.24
C ALA A 5 5.05 10.57 5.49
N HIS A 6 4.28 10.42 4.43
CA HIS A 6 2.95 9.84 4.49
C HIS A 6 2.66 9.03 3.24
N VAL A 7 1.59 8.25 3.27
CA VAL A 7 1.11 7.56 2.07
C VAL A 7 0.42 8.61 1.20
N GLY A 8 0.90 8.75 -0.03
CA GLY A 8 0.34 9.70 -1.00
C GLY A 8 -0.62 9.05 -1.98
N ASP A 9 -0.65 7.72 -2.07
CA ASP A 9 -1.56 6.99 -2.94
C ASP A 9 -1.52 5.49 -2.63
N LEU A 10 -2.65 4.83 -2.78
CA LEU A 10 -2.76 3.37 -2.77
C LEU A 10 -3.56 2.98 -4.02
N ASP A 11 -2.98 2.11 -4.84
CA ASP A 11 -3.65 1.59 -6.04
C ASP A 11 -3.70 0.06 -5.97
N GLY A 12 -4.88 -0.50 -6.19
CA GLY A 12 -5.10 -1.93 -6.16
C GLY A 12 -5.29 -2.53 -7.54
N SER A 13 -4.81 -3.76 -7.71
CA SER A 13 -5.08 -4.55 -8.91
C SER A 13 -5.24 -6.01 -8.52
N ALA A 14 -5.88 -6.78 -9.41
CA ALA A 14 -6.12 -8.18 -9.17
C ALA A 14 -5.95 -8.96 -10.47
N SER A 15 -5.50 -10.23 -10.34
CA SER A 15 -5.33 -11.11 -11.49
C SER A 15 -5.89 -12.50 -11.18
N SER A 16 -6.55 -13.10 -12.17
CA SER A 16 -7.09 -14.46 -12.08
C SER A 16 -5.98 -15.50 -12.35
N GLN A 17 -6.04 -16.63 -11.63
CA GLN A 17 -5.07 -17.70 -11.78
C GLN A 17 -5.76 -19.07 -11.72
N GLY A 18 -6.73 -19.29 -12.62
CA GLY A 18 -7.55 -20.49 -12.59
C GLY A 18 -8.41 -20.53 -11.37
N GLY A 19 -8.82 -21.23 -10.61
CA GLY A 19 -9.71 -21.18 -9.45
C GLY A 19 -9.33 -20.23 -8.32
N THR A 20 -8.21 -19.49 -8.46
CA THR A 20 -7.73 -18.54 -7.45
C THR A 20 -7.42 -17.20 -8.11
N TRP A 21 -7.06 -16.22 -7.26
CA TRP A 21 -6.67 -14.91 -7.73
C TRP A 21 -5.65 -14.29 -6.78
N LYS A 22 -4.98 -13.23 -7.23
CA LYS A 22 -4.02 -12.48 -6.41
C LYS A 22 -4.39 -11.02 -6.39
N ALA A 23 -4.19 -10.38 -5.24
CA ALA A 23 -4.32 -8.94 -5.09
C ALA A 23 -2.93 -8.32 -4.97
N THR A 24 -2.77 -7.16 -5.59
CA THR A 24 -1.54 -6.36 -5.51
C THR A 24 -1.93 -4.94 -5.16
N VAL A 25 -1.17 -4.31 -4.26
CA VAL A 25 -1.35 -2.90 -3.92
C VAL A 25 -0.03 -2.18 -4.15
N THR A 26 -0.07 -1.12 -4.93
CA THR A 26 1.05 -0.21 -5.13
C THR A 26 0.90 0.95 -4.15
N VAL A 27 1.93 1.17 -3.34
CA VAL A 27 1.96 2.24 -2.34
C VAL A 27 2.88 3.34 -2.85
N THR A 28 2.42 4.58 -2.82
CA THR A 28 3.23 5.74 -3.12
C THR A 28 3.48 6.51 -1.81
N VAL A 29 4.72 6.85 -1.53
CA VAL A 29 5.12 7.56 -0.32
C VAL A 29 5.63 8.95 -0.69
N HIS A 30 5.07 9.96 -0.03
CA HIS A 30 5.41 11.37 -0.25
C HIS A 30 5.92 12.03 1.03
N THR A 31 6.69 13.11 0.86
CA THR A 31 6.99 14.06 1.95
C THR A 31 5.79 14.98 2.20
N SER A 32 5.88 15.83 3.22
CA SER A 32 4.84 16.84 3.49
C SER A 32 4.62 17.80 2.33
N SER A 33 5.60 17.97 1.44
CA SER A 33 5.47 18.78 0.22
C SER A 33 5.10 17.95 -1.01
N HIS A 34 4.74 16.68 -0.82
CA HIS A 34 4.32 15.74 -1.89
C HIS A 34 5.44 15.37 -2.86
N SER A 35 6.69 15.43 -2.41
CA SER A 35 7.82 14.90 -3.17
C SER A 35 7.98 13.41 -2.90
N PRO A 36 8.43 12.60 -3.87
CA PRO A 36 8.59 11.16 -3.65
C PRO A 36 9.67 10.86 -2.61
N VAL A 37 9.44 9.80 -1.83
CA VAL A 37 10.35 9.34 -0.78
C VAL A 37 10.90 7.97 -1.15
N ALA A 38 12.21 7.86 -1.33
CA ALA A 38 12.89 6.60 -1.53
C ALA A 38 13.32 6.00 -0.18
N GLY A 39 13.41 4.68 -0.10
CA GLY A 39 13.92 4.00 1.08
C GLY A 39 12.96 3.94 2.26
N ALA A 40 11.69 4.24 2.06
CA ALA A 40 10.67 4.07 3.09
C ALA A 40 10.16 2.63 3.09
N THR A 41 10.14 1.99 4.26
CA THR A 41 9.58 0.65 4.40
C THR A 41 8.13 0.78 4.86
N VAL A 42 7.21 0.34 4.02
CA VAL A 42 5.78 0.33 4.31
C VAL A 42 5.40 -1.06 4.77
N THR A 43 4.71 -1.16 5.89
CA THR A 43 4.21 -2.42 6.44
C THR A 43 2.70 -2.34 6.56
N GLY A 44 2.04 -3.42 6.23
CA GLY A 44 0.58 -3.50 6.36
C GLY A 44 0.10 -4.92 6.52
N SER A 45 -1.21 -5.06 6.63
CA SER A 45 -1.87 -6.37 6.79
C SER A 45 -3.01 -6.52 5.80
N TRP A 46 -3.27 -7.79 5.44
CA TRP A 46 -4.38 -8.17 4.58
C TRP A 46 -5.53 -8.69 5.42
N SER A 47 -6.76 -8.32 5.07
CA SER A 47 -7.96 -8.79 5.81
C SER A 47 -8.15 -10.31 5.75
N ILE A 48 -7.63 -10.94 4.71
CA ILE A 48 -7.64 -12.41 4.58
C ILE A 48 -6.60 -13.09 5.49
N GLY A 49 -5.74 -12.29 6.14
CA GLY A 49 -4.67 -12.78 7.01
C GLY A 49 -3.31 -12.52 6.42
N GLY A 50 -2.32 -12.37 7.29
CA GLY A 50 -0.93 -12.14 6.91
C GLY A 50 -0.57 -10.67 6.84
N THR A 51 0.73 -10.42 6.88
CA THR A 51 1.31 -9.08 6.76
C THR A 51 2.18 -9.03 5.51
N ALA A 52 2.44 -7.82 5.03
CA ALA A 52 3.32 -7.59 3.90
C ALA A 52 4.07 -6.28 4.10
N SER A 53 5.24 -6.20 3.49
CA SER A 53 6.01 -4.95 3.52
C SER A 53 6.73 -4.77 2.18
N CYS A 54 7.03 -3.52 1.86
CA CYS A 54 7.85 -3.18 0.71
C CYS A 54 8.63 -1.92 1.01
N THR A 55 9.69 -1.69 0.23
CA THR A 55 10.53 -0.50 0.38
C THR A 55 10.41 0.34 -0.88
N SER A 56 10.11 1.62 -0.71
CA SER A 56 9.90 2.53 -1.83
C SER A 56 11.18 2.76 -2.64
N ASP A 57 11.00 2.90 -3.95
CA ASP A 57 12.08 3.18 -4.89
C ASP A 57 12.29 4.70 -5.06
N SER A 58 13.11 5.08 -6.04
CA SER A 58 13.42 6.49 -6.30
C SER A 58 12.21 7.31 -6.74
N SER A 59 11.14 6.66 -7.20
CA SER A 59 9.88 7.34 -7.54
C SER A 59 8.89 7.36 -6.36
N GLY A 60 9.27 6.83 -5.21
CA GLY A 60 8.44 6.78 -4.01
C GLY A 60 7.46 5.64 -3.98
N ARG A 61 7.62 4.62 -4.84
CA ARG A 61 6.64 3.54 -4.99
C ARG A 61 7.21 2.20 -4.60
N CYS A 62 6.34 1.37 -4.04
CA CYS A 62 6.62 -0.06 -3.87
C CYS A 62 5.30 -0.83 -3.92
N ALA A 63 5.38 -2.13 -4.10
CA ALA A 63 4.18 -2.96 -4.23
C ALA A 63 4.21 -4.12 -3.25
N VAL A 64 3.03 -4.49 -2.75
CA VAL A 64 2.81 -5.70 -1.96
C VAL A 64 1.76 -6.56 -2.65
N ALA A 65 1.88 -7.87 -2.51
CA ALA A 65 0.96 -8.80 -3.16
C ALA A 65 0.61 -9.94 -2.20
N THR A 66 -0.58 -10.51 -2.38
CA THR A 66 -0.98 -11.70 -1.64
C THR A 66 -0.43 -12.95 -2.31
N SER A 67 -0.44 -14.08 -1.58
CA SER A 67 -0.41 -15.40 -2.21
C SER A 67 -1.79 -15.66 -2.85
N ALA A 68 -1.97 -16.84 -3.44
CA ALA A 68 -3.21 -17.19 -4.11
C ALA A 68 -4.41 -17.13 -3.14
N ILE A 69 -5.47 -16.45 -3.55
CA ILE A 69 -6.71 -16.28 -2.77
C ILE A 69 -7.75 -17.21 -3.36
N SER A 70 -8.51 -17.89 -2.50
CA SER A 70 -9.61 -18.77 -2.95
C SER A 70 -10.62 -18.00 -3.78
N GLY A 71 -11.12 -18.64 -4.84
CA GLY A 71 -12.14 -18.04 -5.70
C GLY A 71 -13.45 -17.74 -4.99
N GLY A 72 -13.70 -18.34 -3.83
CA GLY A 72 -14.86 -18.01 -3.00
C GLY A 72 -14.72 -16.73 -2.19
N THR A 73 -13.50 -16.20 -2.08
CA THR A 73 -13.24 -14.92 -1.44
C THR A 73 -13.32 -13.82 -2.50
N ARG A 74 -14.19 -12.84 -2.31
CA ARG A 74 -14.51 -11.84 -3.34
C ARG A 74 -13.68 -10.57 -3.25
N SER A 75 -13.03 -10.31 -2.13
CA SER A 75 -12.21 -9.13 -1.92
C SER A 75 -11.26 -9.32 -0.76
N THR A 76 -10.24 -8.49 -0.71
CA THR A 76 -9.36 -8.36 0.46
C THR A 76 -9.03 -6.88 0.64
N THR A 77 -8.81 -6.49 1.89
CA THR A 77 -8.43 -5.12 2.22
C THR A 77 -6.99 -5.12 2.72
N PHE A 78 -6.17 -4.24 2.14
CA PHE A 78 -4.82 -3.99 2.65
C PHE A 78 -4.86 -2.73 3.49
N THR A 79 -4.35 -2.80 4.73
CA THR A 79 -4.28 -1.67 5.64
C THR A 79 -2.82 -1.41 5.99
N VAL A 80 -2.36 -0.19 5.76
CA VAL A 80 -1.02 0.24 6.17
C VAL A 80 -1.00 0.37 7.69
N THR A 81 -0.13 -0.38 8.35
CA THR A 81 0.02 -0.37 9.80
C THR A 81 1.23 0.42 10.26
N GLY A 82 2.18 0.70 9.36
CA GLY A 82 3.35 1.48 9.70
C GLY A 82 4.18 1.83 8.48
N LEU A 83 5.00 2.84 8.65
CA LEU A 83 5.95 3.29 7.66
C LEU A 83 7.20 3.75 8.41
N THR A 84 8.35 3.26 8.02
CA THR A 84 9.62 3.64 8.65
C THR A 84 10.58 4.18 7.61
N HIS A 85 11.39 5.13 8.02
CA HIS A 85 12.43 5.72 7.18
C HIS A 85 13.59 6.14 8.09
N ALA A 86 14.81 6.10 7.56
CA ALA A 86 16.00 6.39 8.34
C ALA A 86 16.01 7.80 8.95
N THR A 87 15.38 8.77 8.29
CA THR A 87 15.44 10.19 8.70
C THR A 87 14.07 10.86 8.81
N MET A 88 12.99 10.18 8.45
CA MET A 88 11.65 10.76 8.42
C MET A 88 10.72 10.09 9.41
N THR A 89 9.77 10.84 9.93
CA THR A 89 8.71 10.34 10.80
C THR A 89 7.43 10.13 9.99
N TYR A 90 6.78 8.99 10.19
CA TYR A 90 5.52 8.70 9.53
C TYR A 90 4.38 9.53 10.14
N LYS A 91 3.60 10.17 9.26
CA LYS A 91 2.43 10.96 9.64
C LYS A 91 1.17 10.33 9.06
N PRO A 92 0.58 9.33 9.73
CA PRO A 92 -0.61 8.64 9.19
C PRO A 92 -1.81 9.57 9.00
N ALA A 93 -1.93 10.63 9.77
CA ALA A 93 -3.02 11.60 9.61
C ALA A 93 -2.94 12.36 8.29
N ALA A 94 -1.78 12.37 7.62
CA ALA A 94 -1.60 13.02 6.33
C ALA A 94 -1.82 12.07 5.14
N ASN A 95 -2.05 10.78 5.39
CA ASN A 95 -2.31 9.82 4.32
C ASN A 95 -3.52 10.25 3.50
N HIS A 96 -3.42 10.13 2.18
CA HIS A 96 -4.51 10.48 1.28
C HIS A 96 -4.42 9.65 0.01
N ASP A 97 -5.43 9.75 -0.84
CA ASP A 97 -5.49 9.06 -2.11
C ASP A 97 -6.12 10.01 -3.14
N PRO A 98 -5.32 10.57 -4.06
CA PRO A 98 -5.81 11.58 -4.99
C PRO A 98 -6.79 11.05 -6.04
N ASP A 99 -6.75 9.75 -6.37
CA ASP A 99 -7.69 9.17 -7.33
C ASP A 99 -8.95 8.58 -6.67
N GLY A 100 -9.03 8.59 -5.34
CA GLY A 100 -10.26 8.27 -4.61
C GLY A 100 -10.59 6.80 -4.50
N ASP A 101 -9.69 5.87 -4.87
CA ASP A 101 -9.95 4.43 -4.75
C ASP A 101 -9.64 3.88 -3.36
N SER A 102 -9.15 4.71 -2.46
CA SER A 102 -8.89 4.36 -1.06
C SER A 102 -8.93 5.62 -0.19
N ASN A 103 -8.68 5.46 1.11
CA ASN A 103 -8.50 6.60 2.01
C ASN A 103 -7.03 6.91 2.31
N GLY A 104 -6.10 6.28 1.57
CA GLY A 104 -4.67 6.45 1.79
C GLY A 104 -4.09 5.58 2.90
N THR A 105 -4.90 4.95 3.71
CA THR A 105 -4.47 4.03 4.78
C THR A 105 -4.91 2.60 4.48
N SER A 106 -6.09 2.40 3.94
CA SER A 106 -6.56 1.07 3.53
C SER A 106 -7.23 1.13 2.17
N ILE A 107 -7.14 0.04 1.44
CA ILE A 107 -7.73 -0.10 0.11
C ILE A 107 -8.35 -1.49 -0.02
N VAL A 108 -9.53 -1.55 -0.64
CA VAL A 108 -10.20 -2.81 -0.97
C VAL A 108 -9.79 -3.22 -2.38
N VAL A 109 -9.29 -4.45 -2.53
CA VAL A 109 -8.99 -5.05 -3.83
C VAL A 109 -10.02 -6.15 -4.07
N ARG A 110 -10.74 -6.05 -5.17
CA ARG A 110 -11.82 -6.98 -5.50
C ARG A 110 -11.33 -8.04 -6.47
N LYS A 111 -11.89 -9.23 -6.34
CA LYS A 111 -11.66 -10.34 -7.27
C LYS A 111 -11.98 -9.87 -8.70
N PRO A 112 -11.11 -10.19 -9.69
CA PRO A 112 -11.35 -9.81 -11.09
C PRO A 112 -12.57 -10.51 -11.71
#